data_e6fd898528691e87b0e886a56f1e0fa4
#
_entry.id   e6fd898528691e87b0e886a56f1e0fa4
#
_cell.length_a   1.000
_cell.length_b   1.000
_cell.length_c   1.000
_cell.angle_alpha   90.00
_cell.angle_beta   90.00
_cell.angle_gamma   90.00
#
_symmetry.space_group_name_H-M   'P 1'
#
loop_
_entity.id
_entity.type
_entity.pdbx_description
1 polymer ?
#
loop_
_entity_poly.entity_id
_entity_poly.type
_entity_poly.pdbx_seq_one_letter_code
_entity_poly.pdbx_strand_id
1 'polypeptide(L)'
;SPAEGATTVADLADVKFGAQAGTTSLTFINEIIKPTNEPFVYDDNAGAKAALEAGQIDAIVVDLPTGLYISAVEIEGTSVVGQFPGSAGGLTDDFGAVFTKDNPLVACVNTALAALKESGELAKIEQTWLSDNNGVPVITVD
;
A
#
# COMPACT_ATOMS: atom_id res chain seq x y z
N SER A 1 -5.38 15.07 -9.40
CA SER A 1 -4.16 14.27 -9.61
C SER A 1 -4.25 13.52 -10.94
N PRO A 2 -3.15 13.34 -11.69
CA PRO A 2 -3.13 12.48 -12.88
C PRO A 2 -3.52 11.01 -12.60
N ALA A 3 -3.45 10.59 -11.34
CA ALA A 3 -3.85 9.24 -10.91
C ALA A 3 -5.37 9.10 -10.70
N GLU A 4 -6.13 10.19 -10.71
CA GLU A 4 -7.56 10.16 -10.42
C GLU A 4 -8.34 9.47 -11.54
N GLY A 5 -9.16 8.48 -11.17
CA GLY A 5 -9.96 7.69 -12.13
C GLY A 5 -9.18 6.60 -12.85
N ALA A 6 -7.92 6.34 -12.49
CA ALA A 6 -7.16 5.23 -13.04
C ALA A 6 -7.84 3.88 -12.73
N THR A 7 -7.93 3.02 -13.72
CA THR A 7 -8.51 1.67 -13.64
C THR A 7 -7.51 0.57 -13.97
N THR A 8 -6.43 0.93 -14.64
CA THR A 8 -5.34 0.04 -15.03
C THR A 8 -3.98 0.68 -14.69
N VAL A 9 -2.92 -0.12 -14.62
CA VAL A 9 -1.55 0.42 -14.44
C VAL A 9 -1.12 1.31 -15.61
N ALA A 10 -1.64 1.09 -16.81
CA ALA A 10 -1.34 1.92 -17.97
C ALA A 10 -1.83 3.37 -17.78
N ASP A 11 -2.92 3.59 -17.06
CA ASP A 11 -3.45 4.92 -16.76
C ASP A 11 -2.52 5.71 -15.82
N LEU A 12 -1.58 5.03 -15.19
CA LEU A 12 -0.63 5.60 -14.22
C LEU A 12 0.73 5.94 -14.83
N ALA A 13 0.90 5.75 -16.15
CA ALA A 13 2.20 5.87 -16.82
C ALA A 13 2.88 7.25 -16.63
N ASP A 14 2.11 8.33 -16.61
CA ASP A 14 2.64 9.69 -16.50
C ASP A 14 2.60 10.28 -15.08
N VAL A 15 2.16 9.48 -14.10
CA VAL A 15 2.10 9.87 -12.68
C VAL A 15 3.49 9.94 -12.08
N LYS A 16 3.80 11.04 -11.40
CA LYS A 16 5.03 11.20 -10.62
C LYS A 16 4.86 10.56 -9.26
N PHE A 17 5.41 9.37 -9.11
CA PHE A 17 5.34 8.62 -7.86
C PHE A 17 6.45 8.96 -6.89
N GLY A 18 6.15 8.87 -5.59
CA GLY A 18 7.13 8.83 -4.52
C GLY A 18 6.94 7.62 -3.63
N ALA A 19 8.04 7.09 -3.09
CA ALA A 19 8.01 6.01 -2.11
C ALA A 19 9.23 6.02 -1.20
N GLN A 20 9.12 5.36 -0.05
CA GLN A 20 10.24 5.19 0.85
C GLN A 20 11.23 4.16 0.30
N ALA A 21 12.53 4.42 0.47
CA ALA A 21 13.60 3.51 0.10
C ALA A 21 13.47 2.14 0.78
N GLY A 22 13.74 1.07 0.03
CA GLY A 22 13.77 -0.30 0.54
C GLY A 22 12.41 -0.91 0.89
N THR A 23 11.31 -0.30 0.44
CA THR A 23 9.95 -0.82 0.63
C THR A 23 9.48 -1.69 -0.55
N THR A 24 8.51 -2.55 -0.27
CA THR A 24 7.77 -3.30 -1.31
C THR A 24 7.01 -2.35 -2.22
N SER A 25 6.54 -1.22 -1.72
CA SER A 25 5.89 -0.16 -2.49
C SER A 25 6.80 0.41 -3.58
N LEU A 26 8.07 0.69 -3.27
CA LEU A 26 9.04 1.16 -4.29
C LEU A 26 9.30 0.08 -5.33
N THR A 27 9.44 -1.17 -4.91
CA THR A 27 9.59 -2.32 -5.82
C THR A 27 8.36 -2.43 -6.74
N PHE A 28 7.15 -2.28 -6.20
CA PHE A 28 5.91 -2.33 -6.96
C PHE A 28 5.84 -1.22 -8.03
N ILE A 29 6.23 0.01 -7.71
CA ILE A 29 6.28 1.09 -8.69
C ILE A 29 7.25 0.74 -9.82
N ASN A 30 8.44 0.26 -9.49
CA ASN A 30 9.49 -0.02 -10.48
C ASN A 30 9.20 -1.24 -11.36
N GLU A 31 8.60 -2.30 -10.81
CA GLU A 31 8.48 -3.58 -11.49
C GLU A 31 7.09 -3.80 -12.09
N ILE A 32 6.05 -3.18 -11.52
CA ILE A 32 4.66 -3.43 -11.91
C ILE A 32 4.05 -2.20 -12.58
N ILE A 33 4.05 -1.04 -11.92
CA ILE A 33 3.48 0.18 -12.51
C ILE A 33 4.34 0.66 -13.68
N LYS A 34 5.65 0.69 -13.52
CA LYS A 34 6.64 1.12 -14.54
C LYS A 34 6.28 2.47 -15.16
N PRO A 35 6.13 3.53 -14.35
CA PRO A 35 5.80 4.84 -14.89
C PRO A 35 6.90 5.36 -15.82
N THR A 36 6.54 6.28 -16.70
CA THR A 36 7.48 6.93 -17.64
C THR A 36 8.62 7.66 -16.92
N ASN A 37 8.31 8.25 -15.77
CA ASN A 37 9.29 8.93 -14.92
C ASN A 37 9.76 8.00 -13.80
N GLU A 38 11.06 8.01 -13.52
CA GLU A 38 11.59 7.30 -12.34
C GLU A 38 10.91 7.83 -11.06
N PRO A 39 10.54 6.94 -10.11
CA PRO A 39 9.94 7.38 -8.86
C PRO A 39 10.93 8.16 -8.00
N PHE A 40 10.42 9.14 -7.28
CA PHE A 40 11.18 9.86 -6.26
C PHE A 40 11.33 9.00 -5.01
N VAL A 41 12.57 8.79 -4.59
CA VAL A 41 12.90 7.93 -3.44
C VAL A 41 13.20 8.79 -2.24
N TYR A 42 12.52 8.52 -1.12
CA TYR A 42 12.66 9.24 0.14
C TYR A 42 13.21 8.31 1.23
N ASP A 43 13.88 8.88 2.22
CA ASP A 43 14.42 8.11 3.36
C ASP A 43 13.30 7.54 4.24
N ASP A 44 12.17 8.23 4.29
CA ASP A 44 11.00 7.81 5.07
C ASP A 44 9.67 8.27 4.41
N ASN A 45 8.55 7.78 4.94
CA ASN A 45 7.22 8.18 4.49
C ASN A 45 6.90 9.66 4.79
N ALA A 46 7.54 10.26 5.79
CA ALA A 46 7.30 11.67 6.11
C ALA A 46 7.81 12.58 4.99
N GLY A 47 8.98 12.28 4.42
CA GLY A 47 9.51 12.97 3.26
C GLY A 47 8.63 12.83 2.02
N ALA A 48 8.12 11.62 1.75
CA ALA A 48 7.21 11.38 0.64
C ALA A 48 5.88 12.15 0.80
N LYS A 49 5.31 12.17 2.01
CA LYS A 49 4.09 12.93 2.32
C LYS A 49 4.30 14.43 2.15
N ALA A 50 5.39 14.98 2.65
CA ALA A 50 5.71 16.39 2.49
C ALA A 50 5.87 16.79 1.01
N ALA A 51 6.44 15.92 0.18
CA ALA A 51 6.57 16.15 -1.24
C ALA A 51 5.20 16.09 -1.97
N LEU A 52 4.31 15.18 -1.56
CA LEU A 52 2.94 15.11 -2.07
C LEU A 52 2.16 16.38 -1.71
N GLU A 53 2.21 16.82 -0.46
CA GLU A 53 1.56 18.03 0.01
C GLU A 53 2.08 19.29 -0.70
N ALA A 54 3.38 19.33 -0.99
CA ALA A 54 4.02 20.40 -1.75
C ALA A 54 3.78 20.34 -3.27
N GLY A 55 3.07 19.32 -3.78
CA GLY A 55 2.81 19.13 -5.21
C GLY A 55 4.06 18.79 -6.04
N GLN A 56 5.11 18.29 -5.41
CA GLN A 56 6.34 17.85 -6.10
C GLN A 56 6.17 16.47 -6.76
N ILE A 57 5.32 15.64 -6.16
CA ILE A 57 4.87 14.35 -6.68
C ILE A 57 3.35 14.33 -6.75
N ASP A 58 2.82 13.45 -7.58
CA ASP A 58 1.37 13.33 -7.82
C ASP A 58 0.71 12.27 -6.96
N ALA A 59 1.48 11.24 -6.57
CA ALA A 59 0.99 10.12 -5.77
C ALA A 59 2.11 9.44 -4.97
N ILE A 60 1.73 8.80 -3.87
CA ILE A 60 2.56 7.85 -3.12
C ILE A 60 1.92 6.46 -3.18
N VAL A 61 2.74 5.42 -3.12
CA VAL A 61 2.29 4.04 -2.98
C VAL A 61 2.68 3.57 -1.58
N VAL A 62 1.68 3.10 -0.84
CA VAL A 62 1.83 2.57 0.52
C VAL A 62 0.87 1.40 0.71
N ASP A 63 0.95 0.68 1.82
CA ASP A 63 -0.09 -0.28 2.17
C ASP A 63 -1.45 0.40 2.36
N LEU A 64 -2.53 -0.33 2.11
CA LEU A 64 -3.89 0.24 2.11
C LEU A 64 -4.29 0.89 3.44
N PRO A 65 -4.07 0.28 4.63
CA PRO A 65 -4.36 0.94 5.90
C PRO A 65 -3.62 2.27 6.07
N THR A 66 -2.35 2.33 5.70
CA THR A 66 -1.55 3.56 5.73
C THR A 66 -2.11 4.61 4.77
N GLY A 67 -2.48 4.22 3.55
CA GLY A 67 -3.10 5.14 2.58
C GLY A 67 -4.43 5.73 3.08
N LEU A 68 -5.28 4.90 3.66
CA LEU A 68 -6.55 5.34 4.26
C LEU A 68 -6.33 6.32 5.42
N TYR A 69 -5.33 6.06 6.27
CA TYR A 69 -5.00 6.95 7.38
C TYR A 69 -4.45 8.29 6.90
N ILE A 70 -3.52 8.28 5.94
CA ILE A 70 -2.94 9.50 5.36
C ILE A 70 -4.05 10.40 4.79
N SER A 71 -4.93 9.84 3.97
CA SER A 71 -5.99 10.59 3.30
C SER A 71 -7.07 11.08 4.26
N ALA A 72 -7.37 10.32 5.33
CA ALA A 72 -8.42 10.69 6.27
C ALA A 72 -7.95 11.66 7.38
N VAL A 73 -6.65 11.65 7.72
CA VAL A 73 -6.16 12.27 8.97
C VAL A 73 -4.97 13.20 8.75
N GLU A 74 -4.03 12.84 7.85
CA GLU A 74 -2.73 13.51 7.81
C GLU A 74 -2.65 14.61 6.74
N ILE A 75 -3.19 14.39 5.54
CA ILE A 75 -3.07 15.36 4.43
C ILE A 75 -4.45 15.68 3.88
N GLU A 76 -4.95 16.87 4.22
CA GLU A 76 -6.23 17.35 3.73
C GLU A 76 -6.24 17.49 2.20
N GLY A 77 -7.37 17.13 1.56
CA GLY A 77 -7.53 17.21 0.11
C GLY A 77 -6.88 16.08 -0.68
N THR A 78 -6.34 15.05 0.01
CA THR A 78 -5.90 13.82 -0.64
C THR A 78 -6.96 12.73 -0.58
N SER A 79 -6.85 11.73 -1.46
CA SER A 79 -7.73 10.56 -1.48
C SER A 79 -6.95 9.31 -1.88
N VAL A 80 -7.43 8.14 -1.46
CA VAL A 80 -6.94 6.87 -1.99
C VAL A 80 -7.60 6.66 -3.34
N VAL A 81 -6.86 6.87 -4.42
CA VAL A 81 -7.39 6.81 -5.80
C VAL A 81 -7.59 5.41 -6.31
N GLY A 82 -6.90 4.42 -5.73
CA GLY A 82 -7.05 3.02 -6.09
C GLY A 82 -6.23 2.10 -5.20
N GLN A 83 -6.53 0.81 -5.28
CA GLN A 83 -5.81 -0.26 -4.62
C GLN A 83 -5.43 -1.34 -5.62
N PHE A 84 -4.33 -2.01 -5.38
CA PHE A 84 -3.89 -3.16 -6.15
C PHE A 84 -4.20 -4.45 -5.39
N PRO A 85 -4.58 -5.55 -6.08
CA PRO A 85 -4.69 -6.85 -5.43
C PRO A 85 -3.36 -7.25 -4.77
N GLY A 86 -3.41 -7.89 -3.59
CA GLY A 86 -2.21 -8.31 -2.85
C GLY A 86 -1.32 -9.33 -3.59
N SER A 87 -1.83 -9.93 -4.68
CA SER A 87 -1.08 -10.82 -5.58
C SER A 87 -0.71 -10.16 -6.91
N ALA A 88 -0.89 -8.85 -7.03
CA ALA A 88 -0.66 -8.12 -8.27
C ALA A 88 0.78 -8.28 -8.76
N GLY A 89 0.94 -8.58 -10.05
CA GLY A 89 2.24 -8.80 -10.67
C GLY A 89 3.02 -10.02 -10.13
N GLY A 90 2.36 -10.95 -9.43
CA GLY A 90 2.99 -12.13 -8.84
C GLY A 90 3.80 -11.85 -7.56
N LEU A 91 3.75 -10.62 -7.06
CA LEU A 91 4.32 -10.27 -5.76
C LEU A 91 3.32 -10.66 -4.66
N THR A 92 3.84 -11.19 -3.56
CA THR A 92 3.06 -11.39 -2.32
C THR A 92 3.53 -10.37 -1.31
N ASP A 93 2.60 -9.63 -0.73
CA ASP A 93 2.90 -8.62 0.29
C ASP A 93 2.05 -8.91 1.53
N ASP A 94 2.64 -9.65 2.46
CA ASP A 94 1.99 -10.05 3.69
C ASP A 94 2.36 -9.11 4.83
N PHE A 95 1.39 -8.74 5.66
CA PHE A 95 1.66 -8.04 6.91
C PHE A 95 2.39 -8.95 7.90
N GLY A 96 3.37 -8.39 8.58
CA GLY A 96 4.15 -9.07 9.61
C GLY A 96 4.21 -8.30 10.92
N ALA A 97 4.36 -9.02 12.03
CA ALA A 97 4.63 -8.43 13.33
C ALA A 97 6.13 -8.59 13.67
N VAL A 98 6.78 -7.48 14.04
CA VAL A 98 8.20 -7.47 14.43
C VAL A 98 8.34 -7.59 15.93
N PHE A 99 9.19 -8.51 16.35
CA PHE A 99 9.54 -8.74 17.76
C PHE A 99 11.04 -8.59 17.97
N THR A 100 11.47 -8.34 19.20
CA THR A 100 12.88 -8.50 19.56
C THR A 100 13.31 -9.95 19.32
N LYS A 101 14.57 -10.12 18.93
CA LYS A 101 15.14 -11.47 18.72
C LYS A 101 14.91 -12.36 19.94
N ASP A 102 14.53 -13.61 19.71
CA ASP A 102 14.28 -14.63 20.73
C ASP A 102 13.10 -14.30 21.69
N ASN A 103 12.19 -13.45 21.27
CA ASN A 103 10.99 -13.13 22.06
C ASN A 103 10.08 -14.37 22.22
N PRO A 104 9.76 -14.80 23.45
CA PRO A 104 8.95 -16.01 23.68
C PRO A 104 7.49 -15.88 23.18
N LEU A 105 6.99 -14.67 22.97
CA LEU A 105 5.64 -14.43 22.47
C LEU A 105 5.47 -14.83 21.00
N VAL A 106 6.52 -14.92 20.21
CA VAL A 106 6.46 -15.24 18.77
C VAL A 106 5.71 -16.54 18.53
N ALA A 107 6.04 -17.59 19.29
CA ALA A 107 5.38 -18.90 19.15
C ALA A 107 3.87 -18.80 19.46
N CYS A 108 3.50 -18.10 20.51
CA CYS A 108 2.10 -17.91 20.91
C CYS A 108 1.32 -17.11 19.86
N VAL A 109 1.89 -16.00 19.37
CA VAL A 109 1.25 -15.16 18.34
C VAL A 109 1.10 -15.94 17.03
N ASN A 110 2.11 -16.69 16.60
CA ASN A 110 2.02 -17.52 15.39
C ASN A 110 0.93 -18.61 15.53
N THR A 111 0.79 -19.23 16.70
CA THR A 111 -0.28 -20.19 16.95
C THR A 111 -1.66 -19.55 16.87
N ALA A 112 -1.84 -18.35 17.45
CA ALA A 112 -3.09 -17.62 17.40
C ALA A 112 -3.44 -17.19 15.97
N LEU A 113 -2.47 -16.69 15.20
CA LEU A 113 -2.67 -16.32 13.79
C LEU A 113 -3.03 -17.53 12.92
N ALA A 114 -2.39 -18.68 13.15
CA ALA A 114 -2.73 -19.91 12.45
C ALA A 114 -4.18 -20.33 12.72
N ALA A 115 -4.62 -20.29 13.98
CA ALA A 115 -6.00 -20.60 14.34
C ALA A 115 -7.02 -19.61 13.73
N LEU A 116 -6.71 -18.32 13.69
CA LEU A 116 -7.55 -17.31 13.03
C LEU A 116 -7.64 -17.52 11.51
N LYS A 117 -6.55 -17.92 10.87
CA LYS A 117 -6.54 -18.30 9.45
C LYS A 117 -7.39 -19.53 9.19
N GLU A 118 -7.19 -20.58 9.98
CA GLU A 118 -7.92 -21.86 9.85
C GLU A 118 -9.42 -21.71 10.08
N SER A 119 -9.82 -20.91 11.05
CA SER A 119 -11.25 -20.63 11.35
C SER A 119 -11.93 -19.71 10.33
N GLY A 120 -11.17 -19.05 9.44
CA GLY A 120 -11.66 -18.02 8.52
C GLY A 120 -11.99 -16.69 9.18
N GLU A 121 -11.70 -16.52 10.47
CA GLU A 121 -11.99 -15.28 11.20
C GLU A 121 -11.09 -14.13 10.73
N LEU A 122 -9.80 -14.43 10.43
CA LEU A 122 -8.89 -13.43 9.87
C LEU A 122 -9.42 -12.87 8.54
N ALA A 123 -9.90 -13.75 7.65
CA ALA A 123 -10.48 -13.31 6.37
C ALA A 123 -11.72 -12.43 6.54
N LYS A 124 -12.55 -12.67 7.57
CA LYS A 124 -13.69 -11.79 7.87
C LYS A 124 -13.26 -10.42 8.38
N ILE A 125 -12.20 -10.37 9.20
CA ILE A 125 -11.61 -9.12 9.68
C ILE A 125 -11.05 -8.34 8.50
N GLU A 126 -10.27 -8.98 7.64
CA GLU A 126 -9.73 -8.36 6.42
C GLU A 126 -10.85 -7.83 5.51
N GLN A 127 -11.89 -8.63 5.28
CA GLN A 127 -13.03 -8.21 4.48
C GLN A 127 -13.76 -7.00 5.09
N THR A 128 -13.88 -6.96 6.40
CA THR A 128 -14.58 -5.88 7.09
C THR A 128 -13.83 -4.56 7.04
N TRP A 129 -12.49 -4.61 7.16
CA TRP A 129 -11.68 -3.42 7.37
C TRP A 129 -10.79 -3.03 6.20
N LEU A 130 -10.41 -3.97 5.33
CA LEU A 130 -9.39 -3.77 4.29
C LEU A 130 -9.87 -4.08 2.86
N SER A 131 -11.10 -4.61 2.69
CA SER A 131 -11.56 -4.96 1.35
C SER A 131 -12.78 -4.16 0.90
N ASP A 132 -13.66 -4.73 0.13
CA ASP A 132 -14.76 -4.15 -0.66
C ASP A 132 -15.60 -3.05 0.00
N ASN A 133 -15.56 -2.92 1.32
CA ASN A 133 -16.35 -1.91 2.06
C ASN A 133 -15.65 -0.54 2.18
N ASN A 134 -14.39 -0.42 1.76
CA ASN A 134 -13.67 0.86 1.85
C ASN A 134 -13.96 1.81 0.68
N GLY A 135 -14.66 1.34 -0.35
CA GLY A 135 -15.03 2.14 -1.52
C GLY A 135 -13.86 2.50 -2.45
N VAL A 136 -12.67 1.97 -2.20
CA VAL A 136 -11.48 2.25 -3.02
C VAL A 136 -11.50 1.37 -4.29
N PRO A 137 -11.42 1.96 -5.49
CA PRO A 137 -11.42 1.19 -6.73
C PRO A 137 -10.22 0.26 -6.83
N VAL A 138 -10.41 -0.91 -7.44
CA VAL A 138 -9.31 -1.82 -7.75
C VAL A 138 -8.69 -1.44 -9.10
N ILE A 139 -7.39 -1.22 -9.12
CA ILE A 139 -6.61 -0.97 -10.34
C ILE A 139 -6.08 -2.31 -10.84
N THR A 140 -6.38 -2.65 -12.09
CA THR A 140 -5.95 -3.92 -12.69
C THR A 140 -4.51 -3.86 -13.16
N VAL A 141 -3.81 -4.99 -12.99
CA VAL A 141 -2.45 -5.24 -13.49
C VAL A 141 -2.58 -6.26 -14.60
N ASP A 142 -2.45 -5.82 -15.84
CA ASP A 142 -2.51 -6.66 -17.04
C ASP A 142 -1.12 -7.18 -17.43
#